data_d3673547e08d38485c5f66939ba47b66
#
_entry.id   d3673547e08d38485c5f66939ba47b66
#
_cell.length_a   1.000
_cell.length_b   1.000
_cell.length_c   1.000
_cell.angle_alpha   90.00
_cell.angle_beta   90.00
_cell.angle_gamma   90.00
#
_symmetry.space_group_name_H-M   'P 1'
#
loop_
_entity.id
_entity.type
_entity.pdbx_description
1 polymer ?
#
loop_
_entity_poly.entity_id
_entity_poly.type
_entity_poly.pdbx_seq_one_letter_code
_entity_poly.pdbx_strand_id
1 'polypeptide(L)'
;YKLLCLLNKYGIVKSVWSTNFDGLVERAAQQANITPIAINLDCVDRIYRTESSSELLYIALHGDCKFRTLKNTEKELDSQNSEFVSALRRYFVDKNLIIIGYSGRDKSLMSALKEAFTDKGAGRLYWCGYGKDITPEIADLIQTIRSAGRQAFYIDTNGFDNVMLSLVKFCFNEDSNKQEEINEILKVISIDNTTTPFYIQDGNTKKYLKSNLIPATFPDEIFQFQISYDENENRWKYLREKIKEK
;
A
#
# COMPACT_ATOMS: atom_id res chain seq x y z
N TYR A 1 -2.59 -0.13 10.07
CA TYR A 1 -2.64 1.33 9.80
C TYR A 1 -2.72 2.18 11.08
N LYS A 2 -3.32 1.71 12.20
CA LYS A 2 -3.36 2.46 13.47
C LYS A 2 -1.96 2.83 13.97
N LEU A 3 -0.99 1.91 13.90
CA LEU A 3 0.42 2.17 14.27
C LEU A 3 1.09 3.17 13.32
N LEU A 4 0.73 3.17 12.03
CA LEU A 4 1.17 4.18 11.06
C LEU A 4 0.67 5.58 11.47
N CYS A 5 -0.59 5.68 11.85
CA CYS A 5 -1.17 6.94 12.34
C CYS A 5 -0.50 7.42 13.63
N LEU A 6 -0.12 6.51 14.52
CA LEU A 6 0.65 6.83 15.72
C LEU A 6 2.03 7.42 15.36
N LEU A 7 2.74 6.82 14.40
CA LEU A 7 4.01 7.37 13.90
C LEU A 7 3.84 8.77 13.27
N ASN A 8 2.73 8.99 12.58
CA ASN A 8 2.42 10.32 12.03
C ASN A 8 2.12 11.33 13.12
N LYS A 9 1.30 10.99 14.11
CA LYS A 9 0.97 11.85 15.27
C LYS A 9 2.23 12.38 15.97
N TYR A 10 3.27 11.57 16.06
CA TYR A 10 4.55 11.93 16.65
C TYR A 10 5.59 12.43 15.63
N GLY A 11 5.19 12.73 14.42
CA GLY A 11 6.02 13.36 13.40
C GLY A 11 7.11 12.48 12.80
N ILE A 12 7.06 11.16 13.01
CA ILE A 12 8.01 10.19 12.42
C ILE A 12 7.65 9.93 10.95
N VAL A 13 6.38 9.65 10.67
CA VAL A 13 5.87 9.50 9.30
C VAL A 13 5.23 10.81 8.86
N LYS A 14 5.69 11.35 7.73
CA LYS A 14 5.23 12.64 7.20
C LYS A 14 4.16 12.49 6.13
N SER A 15 4.29 11.46 5.31
CA SER A 15 3.35 11.18 4.22
C SER A 15 3.26 9.70 3.93
N VAL A 16 2.15 9.30 3.32
CA VAL A 16 1.91 7.94 2.82
C VAL A 16 1.65 8.01 1.33
N TRP A 17 2.42 7.27 0.56
CA TRP A 17 2.30 7.14 -0.88
C TRP A 17 1.78 5.74 -1.18
N SER A 18 0.58 5.63 -1.69
CA SER A 18 -0.11 4.35 -1.83
C SER A 18 -0.46 4.03 -3.27
N THR A 19 -0.22 2.77 -3.64
CA THR A 19 -0.73 2.17 -4.87
C THR A 19 -2.09 1.48 -4.67
N ASN A 20 -2.58 1.42 -3.44
CA ASN A 20 -3.85 0.78 -3.09
C ASN A 20 -5.04 1.73 -3.27
N PHE A 21 -6.20 1.15 -3.60
CA PHE A 21 -7.47 1.86 -3.79
C PHE A 21 -8.45 1.68 -2.62
N ASP A 22 -7.99 1.08 -1.50
CA ASP A 22 -8.87 0.60 -0.43
C ASP A 22 -9.32 1.69 0.56
N GLY A 23 -8.68 2.87 0.57
CA GLY A 23 -8.98 3.98 1.48
C GLY A 23 -8.75 3.66 2.97
N LEU A 24 -8.02 2.58 3.27
CA LEU A 24 -7.79 2.16 4.66
C LEU A 24 -6.91 3.13 5.44
N VAL A 25 -5.96 3.77 4.79
CA VAL A 25 -5.09 4.78 5.41
C VAL A 25 -5.91 5.99 5.86
N GLU A 26 -6.78 6.52 4.98
CA GLU A 26 -7.65 7.65 5.30
C GLU A 26 -8.60 7.33 6.44
N ARG A 27 -9.21 6.14 6.41
CA ARG A 27 -10.10 5.68 7.48
C ARG A 27 -9.38 5.56 8.82
N ALA A 28 -8.16 5.01 8.83
CA ALA A 28 -7.36 4.89 10.03
C ALA A 28 -6.94 6.26 10.58
N ALA A 29 -6.59 7.21 9.72
CA ALA A 29 -6.27 8.58 10.11
C ALA A 29 -7.47 9.26 10.78
N GLN A 30 -8.67 9.17 10.17
CA GLN A 30 -9.90 9.71 10.75
C GLN A 30 -10.21 9.10 12.12
N GLN A 31 -10.06 7.79 12.29
CA GLN A 31 -10.24 7.11 13.58
C GLN A 31 -9.22 7.55 14.65
N ALA A 32 -8.04 7.97 14.21
CA ALA A 32 -6.99 8.50 15.08
C ALA A 32 -7.10 10.02 15.31
N ASN A 33 -8.19 10.67 14.87
CA ASN A 33 -8.39 12.13 14.90
C ASN A 33 -7.29 12.89 14.15
N ILE A 34 -6.75 12.28 13.09
CA ILE A 34 -5.79 12.91 12.16
C ILE A 34 -6.55 13.23 10.87
N THR A 35 -6.42 14.44 10.36
CA THR A 35 -7.04 14.84 9.11
C THR A 35 -6.26 14.28 7.92
N PRO A 36 -6.80 13.33 7.13
CA PRO A 36 -6.14 12.88 5.92
C PRO A 36 -6.27 13.95 4.83
N ILE A 37 -5.15 14.36 4.27
CA ILE A 37 -5.09 15.26 3.13
C ILE A 37 -4.75 14.43 1.90
N ALA A 38 -5.80 14.06 1.16
CA ALA A 38 -5.64 13.31 -0.07
C ALA A 38 -5.09 14.21 -1.20
N ILE A 39 -4.02 13.75 -1.82
CA ILE A 39 -3.35 14.43 -2.92
C ILE A 39 -3.32 13.46 -4.10
N ASN A 40 -3.97 13.86 -5.19
CA ASN A 40 -3.90 13.16 -6.47
C ASN A 40 -2.75 13.71 -7.31
N LEU A 41 -2.30 12.93 -8.29
CA LEU A 41 -1.23 13.34 -9.19
C LEU A 41 -1.54 14.61 -10.02
N ASP A 42 -2.81 14.99 -10.11
CA ASP A 42 -3.24 16.25 -10.76
C ASP A 42 -2.97 17.51 -9.91
N CYS A 43 -2.65 17.34 -8.63
CA CYS A 43 -2.45 18.43 -7.66
C CYS A 43 -1.14 18.25 -6.89
N VAL A 44 -0.09 17.86 -7.58
CA VAL A 44 1.23 17.50 -7.00
C VAL A 44 1.82 18.64 -6.18
N ASP A 45 1.57 19.90 -6.51
CA ASP A 45 2.05 21.07 -5.78
C ASP A 45 1.61 21.09 -4.30
N ARG A 46 0.51 20.42 -3.98
CA ARG A 46 0.03 20.32 -2.59
C ARG A 46 0.93 19.48 -1.70
N ILE A 47 1.85 18.69 -2.25
CA ILE A 47 2.84 17.92 -1.51
C ILE A 47 3.80 18.84 -0.74
N TYR A 48 4.01 20.07 -1.22
CA TYR A 48 4.96 21.03 -0.65
C TYR A 48 4.37 21.93 0.44
N ARG A 49 3.12 21.67 0.86
CA ARG A 49 2.53 22.41 1.97
C ARG A 49 3.30 22.20 3.26
N THR A 50 3.18 23.15 4.18
CA THR A 50 3.74 23.03 5.52
C THR A 50 3.13 21.82 6.23
N GLU A 51 3.98 20.97 6.78
CA GLU A 51 3.57 19.78 7.52
C GLU A 51 2.94 20.18 8.87
N SER A 52 1.81 19.55 9.22
CA SER A 52 1.14 19.69 10.50
C SER A 52 1.06 18.33 11.20
N SER A 53 1.21 18.30 12.51
CA SER A 53 1.10 17.07 13.31
C SER A 53 -0.32 16.50 13.37
N SER A 54 -1.33 17.33 13.03
CA SER A 54 -2.74 16.91 12.97
C SER A 54 -3.19 16.44 11.59
N GLU A 55 -2.28 16.41 10.62
CA GLU A 55 -2.56 16.07 9.24
C GLU A 55 -1.65 14.94 8.74
N LEU A 56 -2.22 14.03 7.96
CA LEU A 56 -1.49 13.00 7.23
C LEU A 56 -1.60 13.28 5.74
N LEU A 57 -0.48 13.55 5.08
CA LEU A 57 -0.46 13.64 3.62
C LEU A 57 -0.60 12.23 3.04
N TYR A 58 -1.65 12.03 2.26
CA TYR A 58 -1.93 10.77 1.58
C TYR A 58 -1.90 10.98 0.07
N ILE A 59 -0.94 10.38 -0.60
CA ILE A 59 -0.72 10.48 -2.04
C ILE A 59 -1.17 9.19 -2.71
N ALA A 60 -2.23 9.26 -3.51
CA ALA A 60 -2.76 8.15 -4.28
C ALA A 60 -2.06 8.07 -5.65
N LEU A 61 -1.14 7.11 -5.81
CA LEU A 61 -0.28 6.98 -6.98
C LEU A 61 -1.02 6.53 -8.25
N HIS A 62 -2.07 5.75 -8.11
CA HIS A 62 -2.89 5.27 -9.23
C HIS A 62 -4.26 5.96 -9.32
N GLY A 63 -4.41 7.10 -8.66
CA GLY A 63 -5.69 7.81 -8.53
C GLY A 63 -6.55 7.25 -7.40
N ASP A 64 -7.66 7.91 -7.15
CA ASP A 64 -8.65 7.50 -6.15
C ASP A 64 -9.94 7.08 -6.85
N CYS A 65 -10.41 5.87 -6.57
CA CYS A 65 -11.67 5.37 -7.12
C CYS A 65 -12.90 6.23 -6.73
N LYS A 66 -12.82 6.97 -5.63
CA LYS A 66 -13.87 7.89 -5.18
C LYS A 66 -14.04 9.09 -6.12
N PHE A 67 -12.98 9.52 -6.77
CA PHE A 67 -12.98 10.71 -7.62
C PHE A 67 -13.04 10.40 -9.12
N ARG A 68 -13.21 9.14 -9.52
CA ARG A 68 -13.20 8.68 -10.94
C ARG A 68 -11.95 9.11 -11.74
N THR A 69 -10.87 9.42 -11.05
CA THR A 69 -9.59 9.83 -11.65
C THR A 69 -8.67 8.64 -11.93
N LEU A 70 -9.25 7.46 -12.16
CA LEU A 70 -8.50 6.29 -12.58
C LEU A 70 -7.95 6.52 -13.99
N LYS A 71 -6.64 6.73 -14.08
CA LYS A 71 -5.94 6.87 -15.36
C LYS A 71 -5.34 5.52 -15.73
N ASN A 72 -5.84 4.98 -16.83
CA ASN A 72 -5.46 3.64 -17.30
C ASN A 72 -4.82 3.66 -18.69
N THR A 73 -4.58 4.84 -19.28
CA THR A 73 -3.96 4.93 -20.61
C THR A 73 -2.49 5.31 -20.51
N GLU A 74 -1.62 4.68 -21.31
CA GLU A 74 -0.18 4.95 -21.34
C GLU A 74 0.14 6.44 -21.57
N LYS A 75 -0.61 7.13 -22.41
CA LYS A 75 -0.40 8.57 -22.70
C LYS A 75 -0.72 9.49 -21.51
N GLU A 76 -1.69 9.15 -20.68
CA GLU A 76 -2.02 9.90 -19.47
C GLU A 76 -0.99 9.68 -18.36
N LEU A 77 -0.37 8.50 -18.34
CA LEU A 77 0.72 8.16 -17.43
C LEU A 77 2.03 8.88 -17.79
N ASP A 78 2.34 9.01 -19.08
CA ASP A 78 3.59 9.64 -19.54
C ASP A 78 3.61 11.16 -19.32
N SER A 79 2.50 11.86 -19.52
CA SER A 79 2.44 13.32 -19.32
C SER A 79 2.53 13.75 -17.86
N GLN A 80 2.10 12.91 -16.92
CA GLN A 80 2.18 13.14 -15.47
C GLN A 80 3.51 12.71 -14.87
N ASN A 81 4.28 11.91 -15.59
CA ASN A 81 5.52 11.32 -15.07
C ASN A 81 6.55 12.39 -14.71
N SER A 82 6.69 13.46 -15.50
CA SER A 82 7.68 14.52 -15.25
C SER A 82 7.39 15.35 -13.99
N GLU A 83 6.13 15.72 -13.75
CA GLU A 83 5.74 16.48 -12.55
C GLU A 83 5.84 15.59 -11.30
N PHE A 84 5.39 14.34 -11.42
CA PHE A 84 5.48 13.36 -10.36
C PHE A 84 6.94 13.04 -9.97
N VAL A 85 7.81 12.81 -10.95
CA VAL A 85 9.24 12.60 -10.73
C VAL A 85 9.88 13.83 -10.07
N SER A 86 9.53 15.03 -10.52
CA SER A 86 10.02 16.28 -9.93
C SER A 86 9.57 16.41 -8.47
N ALA A 87 8.34 16.03 -8.16
CA ALA A 87 7.82 16.00 -6.80
C ALA A 87 8.56 14.98 -5.93
N LEU A 88 8.78 13.77 -6.43
CA LEU A 88 9.55 12.73 -5.74
C LEU A 88 10.98 13.22 -5.45
N ARG A 89 11.66 13.81 -6.43
CA ARG A 89 13.01 14.34 -6.28
C ARG A 89 13.09 15.35 -5.14
N ARG A 90 12.24 16.37 -5.18
CA ARG A 90 12.22 17.42 -4.15
C ARG A 90 11.84 16.90 -2.78
N TYR A 91 10.86 15.97 -2.72
CA TYR A 91 10.38 15.44 -1.46
C TYR A 91 11.40 14.53 -0.78
N PHE A 92 12.10 13.69 -1.55
CA PHE A 92 13.07 12.72 -1.02
C PHE A 92 14.53 13.18 -1.04
N VAL A 93 14.80 14.46 -1.24
CA VAL A 93 16.15 15.02 -1.06
C VAL A 93 16.69 14.76 0.35
N ASP A 94 15.87 14.99 1.35
CA ASP A 94 16.20 14.91 2.78
C ASP A 94 15.37 13.89 3.56
N LYS A 95 14.28 13.38 2.99
CA LYS A 95 13.40 12.40 3.62
C LYS A 95 13.74 10.97 3.23
N ASN A 96 13.56 10.05 4.17
CA ASN A 96 13.69 8.62 3.90
C ASN A 96 12.41 8.07 3.29
N LEU A 97 12.55 7.19 2.32
CA LEU A 97 11.45 6.43 1.72
C LEU A 97 11.50 4.98 2.21
N ILE A 98 10.42 4.52 2.82
CA ILE A 98 10.24 3.12 3.20
C ILE A 98 9.14 2.52 2.32
N ILE A 99 9.50 1.54 1.50
CA ILE A 99 8.56 0.83 0.62
C ILE A 99 8.17 -0.48 1.27
N ILE A 100 6.87 -0.74 1.43
CA ILE A 100 6.35 -1.93 2.11
C ILE A 100 5.20 -2.52 1.31
N GLY A 101 5.22 -3.83 1.07
CA GLY A 101 4.14 -4.54 0.40
C GLY A 101 4.01 -4.27 -1.09
N TYR A 102 5.01 -3.66 -1.71
CA TYR A 102 5.04 -3.37 -3.13
C TYR A 102 5.98 -4.33 -3.86
N SER A 103 5.51 -4.90 -4.97
CA SER A 103 6.24 -5.96 -5.70
C SER A 103 7.25 -5.44 -6.73
N GLY A 104 7.24 -4.13 -7.04
CA GLY A 104 8.12 -3.55 -8.07
C GLY A 104 7.72 -3.85 -9.52
N ARG A 105 6.49 -4.29 -9.78
CA ARG A 105 6.06 -4.69 -11.13
C ARG A 105 5.68 -3.53 -12.03
N ASP A 106 5.31 -2.39 -11.47
CA ASP A 106 4.96 -1.20 -12.22
C ASP A 106 6.22 -0.51 -12.72
N LYS A 107 6.48 -0.64 -14.02
CA LYS A 107 7.68 -0.08 -14.68
C LYS A 107 7.73 1.44 -14.60
N SER A 108 6.58 2.10 -14.66
CA SER A 108 6.47 3.56 -14.61
C SER A 108 6.92 4.07 -13.23
N LEU A 109 6.38 3.50 -12.15
CA LEU A 109 6.77 3.85 -10.79
C LEU A 109 8.23 3.49 -10.49
N MET A 110 8.71 2.33 -10.95
CA MET A 110 10.12 1.94 -10.80
C MET A 110 11.07 2.89 -11.53
N SER A 111 10.72 3.35 -12.72
CA SER A 111 11.49 4.37 -13.48
C SER A 111 11.48 5.71 -12.75
N ALA A 112 10.32 6.15 -12.26
CA ALA A 112 10.20 7.39 -11.50
C ALA A 112 11.04 7.38 -10.21
N LEU A 113 11.06 6.24 -9.49
CA LEU A 113 11.90 6.07 -8.30
C LEU A 113 13.40 6.12 -8.64
N LYS A 114 13.84 5.45 -9.71
CA LYS A 114 15.23 5.54 -10.17
C LYS A 114 15.63 6.97 -10.45
N GLU A 115 14.81 7.68 -11.21
CA GLU A 115 15.05 9.05 -11.60
C GLU A 115 15.04 10.00 -10.39
N ALA A 116 14.10 9.84 -9.47
CA ALA A 116 13.99 10.66 -8.27
C ALA A 116 15.22 10.57 -7.35
N PHE A 117 15.90 9.43 -7.33
CA PHE A 117 17.06 9.19 -6.49
C PHE A 117 18.42 9.38 -7.21
N THR A 118 18.44 9.90 -8.44
CA THR A 118 19.69 10.22 -9.15
C THR A 118 20.35 11.50 -8.63
N ASP A 119 19.58 12.44 -8.09
CA ASP A 119 20.10 13.68 -7.53
C ASP A 119 20.74 13.44 -6.16
N LYS A 120 21.75 14.26 -5.83
CA LYS A 120 22.38 14.22 -4.50
C LYS A 120 21.38 14.57 -3.41
N GLY A 121 21.40 13.83 -2.32
CA GLY A 121 20.52 14.05 -1.19
C GLY A 121 20.84 13.13 -0.01
N ALA A 122 20.38 13.51 1.17
CA ALA A 122 20.57 12.74 2.39
C ALA A 122 19.50 11.64 2.58
N GLY A 123 18.35 11.74 1.91
CA GLY A 123 17.26 10.78 1.99
C GLY A 123 17.69 9.40 1.49
N ARG A 124 17.23 8.37 2.17
CA ARG A 124 17.56 6.96 1.93
C ARG A 124 16.36 6.19 1.47
N LEU A 125 16.59 5.12 0.73
CA LEU A 125 15.55 4.18 0.34
C LEU A 125 15.68 2.89 1.16
N TYR A 126 14.56 2.44 1.75
CA TYR A 126 14.44 1.16 2.43
C TYR A 126 13.34 0.35 1.76
N TRP A 127 13.71 -0.74 1.11
CA TRP A 127 12.77 -1.66 0.48
C TRP A 127 12.49 -2.83 1.41
N CYS A 128 11.30 -2.87 2.00
CA CYS A 128 10.84 -3.96 2.85
C CYS A 128 10.18 -5.03 2.00
N GLY A 129 10.92 -6.08 1.66
CA GLY A 129 10.44 -7.20 0.88
C GLY A 129 10.04 -8.40 1.73
N TYR A 130 9.48 -9.40 1.09
CA TYR A 130 9.09 -10.66 1.71
C TYR A 130 10.13 -11.73 1.36
N GLY A 131 10.83 -12.23 2.36
CA GLY A 131 11.90 -13.20 2.17
C GLY A 131 13.21 -12.59 1.67
N LYS A 132 14.18 -13.46 1.41
CA LYS A 132 15.54 -13.06 1.03
C LYS A 132 15.74 -12.88 -0.47
N ASP A 133 14.78 -13.32 -1.27
CA ASP A 133 14.87 -13.30 -2.74
C ASP A 133 14.50 -11.91 -3.26
N ILE A 134 15.51 -11.23 -3.79
CA ILE A 134 15.35 -9.90 -4.38
C ILE A 134 15.10 -10.06 -5.87
N THR A 135 14.00 -9.50 -6.38
CA THR A 135 13.74 -9.53 -7.82
C THR A 135 14.76 -8.68 -8.58
N PRO A 136 15.06 -9.01 -9.86
CA PRO A 136 16.01 -8.26 -10.68
C PRO A 136 15.69 -6.76 -10.75
N GLU A 137 14.43 -6.39 -10.81
CA GLU A 137 13.97 -4.99 -10.88
C GLU A 137 14.29 -4.21 -9.61
N ILE A 138 14.09 -4.85 -8.44
CA ILE A 138 14.40 -4.25 -7.14
C ILE A 138 15.92 -4.15 -6.96
N ALA A 139 16.66 -5.19 -7.33
CA ALA A 139 18.11 -5.19 -7.27
C ALA A 139 18.71 -4.07 -8.12
N ASP A 140 18.21 -3.92 -9.34
CA ASP A 140 18.62 -2.87 -10.29
C ASP A 140 18.29 -1.46 -9.76
N LEU A 141 17.11 -1.24 -9.18
CA LEU A 141 16.76 0.02 -8.52
C LEU A 141 17.76 0.36 -7.40
N ILE A 142 18.01 -0.58 -6.49
CA ILE A 142 18.93 -0.37 -5.37
C ILE A 142 20.34 -0.07 -5.87
N GLN A 143 20.81 -0.79 -6.86
CA GLN A 143 22.13 -0.58 -7.45
C GLN A 143 22.23 0.79 -8.14
N THR A 144 21.21 1.19 -8.89
CA THR A 144 21.14 2.51 -9.55
C THR A 144 21.24 3.63 -8.52
N ILE A 145 20.47 3.57 -7.44
CA ILE A 145 20.49 4.56 -6.36
C ILE A 145 21.85 4.62 -5.68
N ARG A 146 22.48 3.47 -5.41
CA ARG A 146 23.83 3.41 -4.82
C ARG A 146 24.89 3.98 -5.76
N SER A 147 24.78 3.71 -7.05
CA SER A 147 25.70 4.25 -8.07
C SER A 147 25.58 5.77 -8.20
N ALA A 148 24.42 6.34 -7.92
CA ALA A 148 24.20 7.78 -7.81
C ALA A 148 24.73 8.40 -6.50
N GLY A 149 25.38 7.61 -5.65
CA GLY A 149 25.98 8.06 -4.38
C GLY A 149 24.98 8.19 -3.22
N ARG A 150 23.76 7.63 -3.35
CA ARG A 150 22.75 7.60 -2.28
C ARG A 150 22.70 6.23 -1.61
N GLN A 151 22.08 6.17 -0.45
CA GLN A 151 21.93 4.92 0.29
C GLN A 151 20.59 4.26 -0.01
N ALA A 152 20.63 2.97 -0.35
CA ALA A 152 19.45 2.14 -0.55
C ALA A 152 19.68 0.75 0.06
N PHE A 153 18.65 0.22 0.71
CA PHE A 153 18.72 -1.04 1.46
C PHE A 153 17.52 -1.92 1.11
N TYR A 154 17.77 -3.22 1.03
CA TYR A 154 16.72 -4.23 1.06
C TYR A 154 16.65 -4.79 2.47
N ILE A 155 15.44 -4.90 3.00
CA ILE A 155 15.15 -5.42 4.34
C ILE A 155 14.18 -6.58 4.19
N ASP A 156 14.60 -7.76 4.61
CA ASP A 156 13.71 -8.92 4.70
C ASP A 156 12.74 -8.73 5.86
N THR A 157 11.44 -8.78 5.58
CA THR A 157 10.39 -8.51 6.55
C THR A 157 9.23 -9.49 6.43
N ASN A 158 8.45 -9.62 7.51
CA ASN A 158 7.24 -10.44 7.54
C ASN A 158 5.97 -9.62 7.24
N GLY A 159 6.09 -8.55 6.46
CA GLY A 159 4.97 -7.74 6.01
C GLY A 159 4.76 -6.45 6.81
N PHE A 160 3.73 -5.71 6.40
CA PHE A 160 3.45 -4.35 6.84
C PHE A 160 3.28 -4.23 8.36
N ASP A 161 2.50 -5.11 8.98
CA ASP A 161 2.19 -5.01 10.41
C ASP A 161 3.43 -5.21 11.27
N ASN A 162 4.31 -6.14 10.89
CA ASN A 162 5.57 -6.37 11.58
C ASN A 162 6.54 -5.18 11.45
N VAL A 163 6.60 -4.56 10.27
CA VAL A 163 7.42 -3.36 10.05
C VAL A 163 6.90 -2.22 10.92
N MET A 164 5.58 -1.97 10.92
CA MET A 164 4.98 -0.91 11.74
C MET A 164 5.21 -1.17 13.24
N LEU A 165 5.01 -2.39 13.70
CA LEU A 165 5.24 -2.75 15.10
C LEU A 165 6.71 -2.57 15.50
N SER A 166 7.64 -2.97 14.65
CA SER A 166 9.08 -2.81 14.91
C SER A 166 9.47 -1.33 14.96
N LEU A 167 8.94 -0.52 14.05
CA LEU A 167 9.19 0.93 14.01
C LEU A 167 8.68 1.62 15.27
N VAL A 168 7.43 1.37 15.69
CA VAL A 168 6.89 2.02 16.88
C VAL A 168 7.63 1.60 18.14
N LYS A 169 7.99 0.31 18.28
CA LYS A 169 8.78 -0.18 19.40
C LYS A 169 10.15 0.48 19.43
N PHE A 170 10.81 0.60 18.29
CA PHE A 170 12.12 1.24 18.21
C PHE A 170 12.07 2.74 18.53
N CYS A 171 11.11 3.46 17.92
CA CYS A 171 11.01 4.91 18.06
C CYS A 171 10.57 5.35 19.46
N PHE A 172 9.83 4.51 20.19
CA PHE A 172 9.23 4.87 21.48
C PHE A 172 9.68 3.96 22.63
N ASN A 173 10.83 3.30 22.49
CA ASN A 173 11.34 2.32 23.45
C ASN A 173 11.48 2.88 24.88
N GLU A 174 11.87 4.14 25.02
CA GLU A 174 12.15 4.79 26.30
C GLU A 174 10.97 5.62 26.85
N ASP A 175 9.85 5.69 26.14
CA ASP A 175 8.70 6.53 26.50
C ASP A 175 7.54 5.66 26.99
N SER A 176 7.38 5.60 28.31
CA SER A 176 6.35 4.76 28.96
C SER A 176 4.93 5.13 28.52
N ASN A 177 4.62 6.41 28.32
CA ASN A 177 3.29 6.84 27.92
C ASN A 177 2.96 6.39 26.50
N LYS A 178 3.94 6.46 25.59
CA LYS A 178 3.76 5.99 24.22
C LYS A 178 3.72 4.46 24.13
N GLN A 179 4.44 3.77 25.02
CA GLN A 179 4.33 2.31 25.13
C GLN A 179 2.93 1.87 25.56
N GLU A 180 2.30 2.62 26.47
CA GLU A 180 0.92 2.36 26.88
C GLU A 180 -0.06 2.58 25.71
N GLU A 181 0.09 3.67 24.95
CA GLU A 181 -0.71 3.94 23.75
C GLU A 181 -0.55 2.82 22.68
N ILE A 182 0.67 2.32 22.47
CA ILE A 182 0.94 1.17 21.59
C ILE A 182 0.19 -0.07 22.08
N ASN A 183 0.27 -0.36 23.39
CA ASN A 183 -0.38 -1.53 23.96
C ASN A 183 -1.91 -1.47 23.85
N GLU A 184 -2.52 -0.29 24.01
CA GLU A 184 -3.95 -0.10 23.77
C GLU A 184 -4.34 -0.38 22.31
N ILE A 185 -3.56 0.11 21.35
CA ILE A 185 -3.79 -0.19 19.93
C ILE A 185 -3.69 -1.70 19.66
N LEU A 186 -2.70 -2.37 20.25
CA LEU A 186 -2.50 -3.81 20.06
C LEU A 186 -3.59 -4.66 20.71
N LYS A 187 -4.13 -4.25 21.86
CA LYS A 187 -5.28 -4.92 22.49
C LYS A 187 -6.50 -4.91 21.57
N VAL A 188 -6.80 -3.77 20.96
CA VAL A 188 -7.93 -3.66 20.01
C VAL A 188 -7.72 -4.56 18.80
N ILE A 189 -6.50 -4.61 18.25
CA ILE A 189 -6.17 -5.48 17.11
C ILE A 189 -6.33 -6.96 17.48
N SER A 190 -5.95 -7.36 18.70
CA SER A 190 -6.07 -8.76 19.13
C SER A 190 -7.52 -9.20 19.34
N ILE A 191 -8.41 -8.29 19.70
CA ILE A 191 -9.84 -8.58 19.84
C ILE A 191 -10.51 -8.78 18.47
N ASP A 192 -10.13 -7.99 17.47
CA ASP A 192 -10.67 -8.09 16.11
C ASP A 192 -10.21 -9.35 15.34
N ASN A 193 -9.16 -10.03 15.83
CA ASN A 193 -8.63 -11.23 15.18
C ASN A 193 -9.37 -12.54 15.52
N THR A 194 -10.47 -12.49 16.24
CA THR A 194 -11.34 -13.65 16.48
C THR A 194 -12.34 -13.88 15.33
N THR A 195 -11.89 -13.71 14.09
CA THR A 195 -12.70 -14.15 12.95
C THR A 195 -12.68 -15.66 12.90
N THR A 196 -13.81 -16.27 13.27
CA THR A 196 -14.07 -17.69 13.02
C THR A 196 -13.96 -17.95 11.51
N PRO A 197 -13.14 -18.91 11.10
CA PRO A 197 -13.02 -19.22 9.68
C PRO A 197 -14.36 -19.71 9.14
N PHE A 198 -14.81 -19.12 8.05
CA PHE A 198 -15.94 -19.62 7.29
C PHE A 198 -15.59 -20.95 6.63
N TYR A 199 -16.40 -21.97 6.89
CA TYR A 199 -16.31 -23.25 6.20
C TYR A 199 -17.29 -23.24 5.04
N ILE A 200 -16.77 -23.26 3.82
CA ILE A 200 -17.60 -23.59 2.66
C ILE A 200 -17.45 -25.09 2.46
N GLN A 201 -18.52 -25.85 2.71
CA GLN A 201 -18.60 -27.25 2.34
C GLN A 201 -18.96 -27.32 0.85
N ASP A 202 -17.99 -27.62 0.00
CA ASP A 202 -18.20 -27.95 -1.39
C ASP A 202 -17.82 -29.42 -1.59
N GLY A 203 -18.83 -30.28 -1.72
CA GLY A 203 -18.63 -31.71 -1.95
C GLY A 203 -17.67 -32.38 -0.96
N ASN A 204 -16.56 -32.89 -1.43
CA ASN A 204 -15.53 -33.56 -0.64
C ASN A 204 -14.30 -32.72 -0.31
N THR A 205 -14.28 -31.44 -0.66
CA THR A 205 -13.13 -30.55 -0.41
C THR A 205 -13.49 -29.42 0.56
N LYS A 206 -12.84 -29.39 1.71
CA LYS A 206 -12.91 -28.27 2.65
C LYS A 206 -12.03 -27.14 2.14
N LYS A 207 -12.61 -26.09 1.58
CA LYS A 207 -11.89 -24.87 1.23
C LYS A 207 -12.10 -23.81 2.30
N TYR A 208 -11.00 -23.19 2.72
CA TYR A 208 -11.02 -22.08 3.68
C TYR A 208 -10.90 -20.76 2.91
N LEU A 209 -11.90 -19.89 3.06
CA LEU A 209 -11.78 -18.50 2.65
C LEU A 209 -11.35 -17.68 3.87
N LYS A 210 -10.15 -17.10 3.83
CA LYS A 210 -9.77 -16.03 4.75
C LYS A 210 -10.34 -14.72 4.21
N SER A 211 -11.36 -14.20 4.88
CA SER A 211 -11.86 -12.86 4.61
C SER A 211 -11.50 -11.94 5.78
N ASN A 212 -10.80 -10.85 5.51
CA ASN A 212 -10.56 -9.76 6.46
C ASN A 212 -11.71 -8.74 6.42
N LEU A 213 -12.85 -9.08 5.81
CA LEU A 213 -13.98 -8.19 5.62
C LEU A 213 -15.00 -8.37 6.76
N ILE A 214 -15.62 -7.25 7.12
CA ILE A 214 -16.81 -7.11 7.96
C ILE A 214 -17.83 -8.19 7.59
N PRO A 215 -18.51 -8.81 8.57
CA PRO A 215 -19.52 -9.80 8.27
C PRO A 215 -20.57 -9.21 7.33
N ALA A 216 -20.51 -9.61 6.07
CA ALA A 216 -21.55 -9.35 5.11
C ALA A 216 -22.62 -10.42 5.29
N THR A 217 -23.87 -10.02 5.36
CA THR A 217 -24.98 -10.95 5.20
C THR A 217 -24.92 -11.50 3.78
N PHE A 218 -24.53 -12.75 3.67
CA PHE A 218 -24.60 -13.47 2.40
C PHE A 218 -26.05 -13.85 2.13
N PRO A 219 -26.52 -13.81 0.87
CA PRO A 219 -27.81 -14.40 0.52
C PRO A 219 -27.78 -15.89 0.84
N ASP A 220 -28.90 -16.43 1.31
CA ASP A 220 -29.05 -17.82 1.72
C ASP A 220 -28.85 -18.84 0.58
N GLU A 221 -28.83 -18.35 -0.67
CA GLU A 221 -28.54 -19.12 -1.87
C GLU A 221 -27.28 -18.61 -2.57
N ILE A 222 -26.24 -19.44 -2.57
CA ILE A 222 -25.06 -19.24 -3.43
C ILE A 222 -25.33 -20.02 -4.72
N PHE A 223 -25.34 -19.29 -5.86
CA PHE A 223 -25.45 -19.94 -7.15
C PHE A 223 -24.23 -20.82 -7.40
N GLN A 224 -24.47 -22.14 -7.44
CA GLN A 224 -23.44 -23.10 -7.83
C GLN A 224 -23.33 -23.12 -9.36
N PHE A 225 -22.25 -22.60 -9.90
CA PHE A 225 -21.95 -22.70 -11.32
C PHE A 225 -21.10 -23.94 -11.56
N GLN A 226 -21.70 -24.97 -12.17
CA GLN A 226 -20.95 -26.07 -12.74
C GLN A 226 -20.63 -25.72 -14.20
N ILE A 227 -19.40 -25.30 -14.48
CA ILE A 227 -18.94 -24.98 -15.83
C ILE A 227 -18.20 -26.20 -16.35
N SER A 228 -18.83 -26.96 -17.23
CA SER A 228 -18.14 -27.90 -18.09
C SER A 228 -17.79 -27.16 -19.39
N TYR A 229 -16.53 -27.19 -19.81
CA TYR A 229 -16.08 -26.60 -21.08
C TYR A 229 -15.15 -27.57 -21.78
N ASP A 230 -15.16 -27.50 -23.12
CA ASP A 230 -14.17 -28.17 -23.94
C ASP A 230 -12.85 -27.38 -23.86
N GLU A 231 -11.72 -28.06 -23.65
CA GLU A 231 -10.39 -27.44 -23.50
C GLU A 231 -9.98 -26.58 -24.71
N ASN A 232 -10.64 -26.77 -25.87
CA ASN A 232 -10.41 -26.00 -27.08
C ASN A 232 -11.25 -24.72 -27.22
N GLU A 233 -12.19 -24.44 -26.32
CA GLU A 233 -13.01 -23.22 -26.37
C GLU A 233 -12.46 -22.10 -25.48
N ASN A 234 -12.53 -20.88 -26.01
CA ASN A 234 -12.14 -19.68 -25.26
C ASN A 234 -13.07 -19.47 -24.05
N ARG A 235 -12.56 -19.72 -22.87
CA ARG A 235 -13.25 -19.67 -21.56
C ARG A 235 -14.12 -18.43 -21.36
N TRP A 236 -13.65 -17.29 -21.87
CA TRP A 236 -14.36 -16.00 -21.76
C TRP A 236 -15.53 -15.86 -22.73
N LYS A 237 -15.46 -16.49 -23.89
CA LYS A 237 -16.53 -16.50 -24.87
C LYS A 237 -17.72 -17.32 -24.34
N TYR A 238 -17.45 -18.48 -23.79
CA TYR A 238 -18.47 -19.36 -23.19
C TYR A 238 -19.20 -18.66 -22.02
N LEU A 239 -18.45 -18.04 -21.10
CA LEU A 239 -19.03 -17.28 -19.97
C LEU A 239 -19.91 -16.10 -20.43
N ARG A 240 -19.50 -15.36 -21.45
CA ARG A 240 -20.29 -14.26 -22.00
C ARG A 240 -21.59 -14.71 -22.64
N GLU A 241 -21.60 -15.85 -23.29
CA GLU A 241 -22.81 -16.42 -23.91
C GLU A 241 -23.77 -16.90 -22.84
N LYS A 242 -23.31 -17.61 -21.83
CA LYS A 242 -24.15 -18.08 -20.70
C LYS A 242 -24.75 -16.97 -19.83
N ILE A 243 -24.07 -15.82 -19.70
CA ILE A 243 -24.60 -14.64 -18.98
C ILE A 243 -25.68 -13.95 -19.80
N LYS A 244 -25.65 -14.02 -21.13
CA LYS A 244 -26.66 -13.42 -22.02
C LYS A 244 -27.94 -14.23 -22.14
N GLU A 245 -27.93 -15.52 -21.80
CA GLU A 245 -29.08 -16.43 -21.83
C GLU A 245 -29.97 -16.35 -20.58
N LYS A 246 -29.60 -15.53 -19.57
CA LYS A 246 -30.37 -15.20 -18.39
C LYS A 246 -30.74 -13.72 -18.35
#